data_143b091c07cff8c4940578aa598232ac
#
_entry.id   143b091c07cff8c4940578aa598232ac
#
_cell.length_a   1.000
_cell.length_b   1.000
_cell.length_c   1.000
_cell.angle_alpha   90.00
_cell.angle_beta   90.00
_cell.angle_gamma   90.00
#
_symmetry.space_group_name_H-M   'P 1'
#
loop_
_entity.id
_entity.type
_entity.pdbx_description
1 polymer ?
#
loop_
_entity_poly.entity_id
_entity_poly.type
_entity_poly.pdbx_seq_one_letter_code
_entity_poly.pdbx_strand_id
1 'polypeptide(L)'
;VGMAVRADILFVDFARDPDECRNGLTGWLQTLNDALPDGLHVDAAEPVPYEQSKAELTAYSLAGYRVICHCPPHVGADAIREAIADVRRSGVITIPASGVRGQREIALDRHLVDIGVTDTEPEVAQVDIVVRFGQEGTIRPSDLMAALVRRLPGLVAEPPERLYLAREEPATGRSARRPQWRAVPRA
;
A
#
# COMPACT_ATOMS: atom_id res chain seq x y z
N VAL A 1 -9.17 -13.41 4.43
CA VAL A 1 -7.84 -12.95 4.85
C VAL A 1 -7.89 -11.43 4.84
N GLY A 2 -7.81 -10.82 6.01
CA GLY A 2 -7.80 -9.37 6.16
C GLY A 2 -6.43 -8.79 5.80
N MET A 3 -6.40 -7.48 5.54
CA MET A 3 -5.17 -6.70 5.38
C MET A 3 -5.04 -5.80 6.61
N ALA A 4 -3.88 -5.82 7.26
CA ALA A 4 -3.57 -4.86 8.30
C ALA A 4 -3.33 -3.48 7.65
N VAL A 5 -3.78 -2.41 8.31
CA VAL A 5 -3.64 -1.04 7.82
C VAL A 5 -3.13 -0.18 8.97
N ARG A 6 -1.97 0.46 8.79
CA ARG A 6 -1.42 1.45 9.72
C ARG A 6 -1.87 2.87 9.40
N ALA A 7 -2.14 3.14 8.13
CA ALA A 7 -2.60 4.44 7.68
C ALA A 7 -3.61 4.29 6.56
N ASP A 8 -4.68 5.03 6.64
CA ASP A 8 -5.69 5.17 5.60
C ASP A 8 -6.25 6.58 5.59
N ILE A 9 -6.97 6.93 4.54
CA ILE A 9 -7.63 8.21 4.38
C ILE A 9 -9.09 7.93 4.11
N LEU A 10 -9.96 8.43 4.97
CA LEU A 10 -11.41 8.37 4.82
C LEU A 10 -11.94 9.76 4.51
N PHE A 11 -12.69 9.88 3.43
CA PHE A 11 -13.44 11.10 3.10
C PHE A 11 -14.88 10.93 3.58
N VAL A 12 -15.36 11.91 4.35
CA VAL A 12 -16.72 11.90 4.90
C VAL A 12 -17.39 13.22 4.52
N ASP A 13 -18.58 13.12 3.92
CA ASP A 13 -19.38 14.29 3.61
C ASP A 13 -20.14 14.77 4.84
N PHE A 14 -20.03 16.07 5.13
CA PHE A 14 -20.80 16.75 6.15
C PHE A 14 -21.75 17.77 5.55
N ALA A 15 -22.99 17.67 5.92
CA ALA A 15 -24.01 18.65 5.56
C ALA A 15 -23.99 19.86 6.56
N ARG A 16 -22.81 20.48 6.76
CA ARG A 16 -22.61 21.62 7.66
C ARG A 16 -21.71 22.67 7.04
N ASP A 17 -21.78 23.87 7.58
CA ASP A 17 -20.90 24.96 7.18
C ASP A 17 -19.42 24.60 7.44
N PRO A 18 -18.51 24.84 6.47
CA PRO A 18 -17.09 24.55 6.61
C PRO A 18 -16.43 25.24 7.83
N ASP A 19 -16.89 26.42 8.22
CA ASP A 19 -16.33 27.16 9.36
C ASP A 19 -16.81 26.57 10.69
N GLU A 20 -18.04 26.07 10.76
CA GLU A 20 -18.53 25.29 11.90
C GLU A 20 -17.75 23.98 12.06
N CYS A 21 -17.42 23.33 10.93
CA CYS A 21 -16.61 22.12 10.93
C CYS A 21 -15.21 22.37 11.49
N ARG A 22 -14.54 23.46 11.09
CA ARG A 22 -13.19 23.80 11.58
C ARG A 22 -13.16 24.01 13.11
N ASN A 23 -14.15 24.72 13.63
CA ASN A 23 -14.20 25.06 15.07
C ASN A 23 -14.59 23.86 15.93
N GLY A 24 -15.31 22.89 15.39
CA GLY A 24 -15.78 21.71 16.10
C GLY A 24 -14.93 20.45 15.90
N LEU A 25 -13.87 20.51 15.08
CA LEU A 25 -13.16 19.34 14.58
C LEU A 25 -12.59 18.43 15.68
N THR A 26 -12.00 19.02 16.72
CA THR A 26 -11.41 18.26 17.84
C THR A 26 -12.47 17.49 18.64
N GLY A 27 -13.58 18.12 18.97
CA GLY A 27 -14.67 17.45 19.71
C GLY A 27 -15.35 16.37 18.85
N TRP A 28 -15.44 16.62 17.55
CA TRP A 28 -15.99 15.67 16.61
C TRP A 28 -15.07 14.45 16.42
N LEU A 29 -13.75 14.66 16.32
CA LEU A 29 -12.76 13.59 16.22
C LEU A 29 -12.82 12.65 17.44
N GLN A 30 -12.97 13.22 18.64
CA GLN A 30 -13.16 12.44 19.85
C GLN A 30 -14.45 11.61 19.80
N THR A 31 -15.59 12.24 19.43
CA THR A 31 -16.87 11.55 19.30
C THR A 31 -16.81 10.43 18.26
N LEU A 32 -16.09 10.65 17.17
CA LEU A 32 -15.86 9.62 16.14
C LEU A 32 -15.07 8.44 16.71
N ASN A 33 -13.95 8.71 17.38
CA ASN A 33 -13.11 7.66 17.96
C ASN A 33 -13.84 6.87 19.05
N ASP A 34 -14.70 7.52 19.83
CA ASP A 34 -15.54 6.85 20.84
C ASP A 34 -16.59 5.92 20.22
N ALA A 35 -16.98 6.17 18.96
CA ALA A 35 -17.96 5.38 18.22
C ALA A 35 -17.35 4.30 17.32
N LEU A 36 -16.03 4.34 17.09
CA LEU A 36 -15.34 3.37 16.25
C LEU A 36 -15.18 2.03 16.98
N PRO A 37 -15.22 0.91 16.27
CA PRO A 37 -14.89 -0.40 16.82
C PRO A 37 -13.46 -0.46 17.36
N ASP A 38 -13.22 -1.35 18.35
CA ASP A 38 -11.89 -1.64 18.86
C ASP A 38 -10.88 -1.93 17.74
N GLY A 39 -9.73 -1.30 17.83
CA GLY A 39 -8.65 -1.44 16.84
C GLY A 39 -8.72 -0.45 15.67
N LEU A 40 -9.75 0.40 15.60
CA LEU A 40 -9.82 1.53 14.68
C LEU A 40 -9.66 2.84 15.45
N HIS A 41 -8.79 3.72 14.93
CA HIS A 41 -8.55 5.04 15.48
C HIS A 41 -8.27 6.04 14.37
N VAL A 42 -8.79 7.26 14.50
CA VAL A 42 -8.50 8.37 13.58
C VAL A 42 -7.59 9.36 14.30
N ASP A 43 -6.38 9.51 13.79
CA ASP A 43 -5.35 10.36 14.41
C ASP A 43 -5.58 11.85 14.11
N ALA A 44 -6.04 12.16 12.89
CA ALA A 44 -6.23 13.54 12.45
C ALA A 44 -7.40 13.65 11.46
N ALA A 45 -8.00 14.84 11.42
CA ALA A 45 -9.00 15.19 10.43
C ALA A 45 -8.74 16.60 9.90
N GLU A 46 -8.98 16.82 8.63
CA GLU A 46 -8.88 18.11 7.96
C GLU A 46 -10.17 18.41 7.17
N PRO A 47 -10.73 19.62 7.24
CA PRO A 47 -11.82 20.01 6.38
C PRO A 47 -11.32 20.25 4.96
N VAL A 48 -11.93 19.59 3.99
CA VAL A 48 -11.64 19.78 2.55
C VAL A 48 -12.87 20.40 1.91
N PRO A 49 -12.72 21.55 1.20
CA PRO A 49 -13.82 22.14 0.43
C PRO A 49 -14.41 21.10 -0.54
N TYR A 50 -15.74 21.05 -0.65
CA TYR A 50 -16.44 20.04 -1.43
C TYR A 50 -15.95 20.00 -2.90
N GLU A 51 -15.68 21.17 -3.49
CA GLU A 51 -15.19 21.29 -4.87
C GLU A 51 -13.78 20.68 -5.05
N GLN A 52 -13.02 20.59 -3.96
CA GLN A 52 -11.67 20.03 -3.95
C GLN A 52 -11.63 18.56 -3.54
N SER A 53 -12.70 18.04 -2.91
CA SER A 53 -12.72 16.70 -2.33
C SER A 53 -12.41 15.61 -3.35
N LYS A 54 -12.92 15.73 -4.58
CA LYS A 54 -12.64 14.77 -5.66
C LYS A 54 -11.18 14.84 -6.12
N ALA A 55 -10.61 16.03 -6.23
CA ALA A 55 -9.20 16.21 -6.60
C ALA A 55 -8.28 15.66 -5.49
N GLU A 56 -8.60 15.94 -4.23
CA GLU A 56 -7.88 15.40 -3.09
C GLU A 56 -7.93 13.87 -3.05
N LEU A 57 -9.11 13.26 -3.23
CA LEU A 57 -9.29 11.81 -3.27
C LEU A 57 -8.45 11.17 -4.39
N THR A 58 -8.44 11.77 -5.57
CA THR A 58 -7.72 11.23 -6.74
C THR A 58 -6.23 11.57 -6.76
N ALA A 59 -5.77 12.45 -5.87
CA ALA A 59 -4.36 12.82 -5.78
C ALA A 59 -3.49 11.68 -5.24
N TYR A 60 -4.06 10.80 -4.43
CA TYR A 60 -3.34 9.61 -3.94
C TYR A 60 -3.32 8.55 -5.03
N SER A 61 -2.13 8.15 -5.44
CA SER A 61 -1.92 7.18 -6.51
C SER A 61 -0.94 6.07 -6.14
N LEU A 62 -0.34 6.16 -4.96
CA LEU A 62 0.66 5.22 -4.48
C LEU A 62 0.27 4.68 -3.10
N ALA A 63 0.57 3.40 -2.88
CA ALA A 63 0.45 2.77 -1.57
C ALA A 63 1.71 1.97 -1.25
N GLY A 64 2.23 2.16 -0.04
CA GLY A 64 3.33 1.39 0.50
C GLY A 64 2.82 0.28 1.41
N TYR A 65 3.40 -0.90 1.24
CA TYR A 65 3.05 -2.09 2.01
C TYR A 65 4.30 -2.77 2.56
N ARG A 66 4.11 -3.47 3.65
CA ARG A 66 5.08 -4.36 4.28
C ARG A 66 4.52 -5.76 4.36
N VAL A 67 5.37 -6.74 4.10
CA VAL A 67 5.05 -8.16 4.25
C VAL A 67 6.18 -8.82 5.02
N ILE A 68 5.84 -9.48 6.10
CA ILE A 68 6.78 -10.34 6.83
C ILE A 68 6.75 -11.72 6.17
N CYS A 69 7.94 -12.24 5.89
CA CYS A 69 8.15 -13.53 5.25
C CYS A 69 8.93 -14.44 6.19
N HIS A 70 8.37 -15.60 6.49
CA HIS A 70 9.06 -16.66 7.21
C HIS A 70 9.75 -17.56 6.19
N CYS A 71 11.06 -17.65 6.29
CA CYS A 71 11.90 -18.35 5.34
C CYS A 71 12.31 -19.72 5.91
N PRO A 72 12.24 -20.81 5.12
CA PRO A 72 12.87 -22.05 5.55
C PRO A 72 14.40 -21.89 5.62
N PRO A 73 15.13 -22.72 6.38
CA PRO A 73 16.56 -22.55 6.66
C PRO A 73 17.47 -22.39 5.43
N HIS A 74 17.01 -22.84 4.27
CA HIS A 74 17.75 -22.76 3.01
C HIS A 74 17.35 -21.58 2.10
N VAL A 75 16.39 -20.76 2.55
CA VAL A 75 15.90 -19.58 1.81
C VAL A 75 16.19 -18.33 2.64
N GLY A 76 17.22 -17.61 2.27
CA GLY A 76 17.52 -16.31 2.87
C GLY A 76 16.98 -15.14 2.03
N ALA A 77 17.19 -13.91 2.51
CA ALA A 77 16.78 -12.71 1.78
C ALA A 77 17.40 -12.59 0.39
N ASP A 78 18.58 -13.15 0.16
CA ASP A 78 19.19 -13.17 -1.17
C ASP A 78 18.38 -13.98 -2.16
N ALA A 79 17.85 -15.14 -1.76
CA ALA A 79 16.97 -15.93 -2.61
C ALA A 79 15.67 -15.18 -2.94
N ILE A 80 15.14 -14.41 -1.98
CA ILE A 80 13.98 -13.55 -2.22
C ILE A 80 14.33 -12.42 -3.19
N ARG A 81 15.50 -11.78 -3.04
CA ARG A 81 15.99 -10.73 -3.97
C ARG A 81 16.12 -11.27 -5.39
N GLU A 82 16.66 -12.49 -5.55
CA GLU A 82 16.79 -13.14 -6.85
C GLU A 82 15.41 -13.44 -7.46
N ALA A 83 14.49 -14.00 -6.68
CA ALA A 83 13.13 -14.26 -7.14
C ALA A 83 12.39 -12.97 -7.55
N ILE A 84 12.60 -11.87 -6.82
CA ILE A 84 12.07 -10.55 -7.17
C ILE A 84 12.68 -10.05 -8.48
N ALA A 85 14.01 -10.21 -8.67
CA ALA A 85 14.68 -9.82 -9.89
C ALA A 85 14.13 -10.60 -11.11
N ASP A 86 13.85 -11.88 -10.93
CA ASP A 86 13.24 -12.72 -11.96
C ASP A 86 11.81 -12.30 -12.30
N VAL A 87 11.00 -12.01 -11.28
CA VAL A 87 9.64 -11.49 -11.46
C VAL A 87 9.67 -10.15 -12.20
N ARG A 88 10.57 -9.25 -11.84
CA ARG A 88 10.76 -7.97 -12.53
C ARG A 88 11.22 -8.15 -13.98
N ARG A 89 12.13 -9.10 -14.23
CA ARG A 89 12.64 -9.40 -15.58
C ARG A 89 11.55 -9.99 -16.47
N SER A 90 10.63 -10.77 -15.92
CA SER A 90 9.49 -11.28 -16.68
C SER A 90 8.51 -10.18 -17.09
N GLY A 91 8.48 -9.06 -16.35
CA GLY A 91 7.62 -7.91 -16.58
C GLY A 91 6.14 -8.15 -16.30
N VAL A 92 5.76 -9.39 -16.01
CA VAL A 92 4.37 -9.78 -15.76
C VAL A 92 4.26 -10.78 -14.61
N ILE A 93 3.13 -10.76 -13.93
CA ILE A 93 2.71 -11.87 -13.05
C ILE A 93 1.39 -12.46 -13.52
N THR A 94 1.27 -13.77 -13.34
CA THR A 94 0.04 -14.49 -13.63
C THR A 94 -0.73 -14.72 -12.34
N ILE A 95 -1.98 -14.30 -12.31
CA ILE A 95 -2.88 -14.48 -11.16
C ILE A 95 -4.15 -15.22 -11.59
N PRO A 96 -4.85 -15.89 -10.64
CA PRO A 96 -6.17 -16.43 -10.91
C PRO A 96 -7.15 -15.33 -11.32
N ALA A 97 -7.95 -15.55 -12.36
CA ALA A 97 -9.02 -14.64 -12.73
C ALA A 97 -10.18 -14.78 -11.77
N SER A 98 -10.68 -13.66 -11.23
CA SER A 98 -11.84 -13.66 -10.33
C SER A 98 -13.11 -14.05 -11.07
N GLY A 99 -13.86 -15.02 -10.54
CA GLY A 99 -15.19 -15.39 -11.04
C GLY A 99 -15.25 -16.24 -12.29
N VAL A 100 -14.13 -16.55 -12.94
CA VAL A 100 -14.05 -17.39 -14.14
C VAL A 100 -12.87 -18.35 -14.00
N ARG A 101 -13.02 -19.58 -14.49
CA ARG A 101 -11.86 -20.48 -14.60
C ARG A 101 -10.88 -19.88 -15.61
N GLY A 102 -9.72 -19.48 -15.12
CA GLY A 102 -8.69 -18.92 -15.98
C GLY A 102 -7.60 -18.18 -15.17
N GLN A 103 -6.66 -17.65 -15.90
CA GLN A 103 -5.57 -16.84 -15.38
C GLN A 103 -5.55 -15.53 -16.15
N ARG A 104 -5.12 -14.46 -15.49
CA ARG A 104 -4.85 -13.18 -16.14
C ARG A 104 -3.41 -12.77 -15.86
N GLU A 105 -2.81 -12.10 -16.80
CA GLU A 105 -1.50 -11.48 -16.65
C GLU A 105 -1.65 -10.03 -16.22
N ILE A 106 -0.79 -9.60 -15.31
CA ILE A 106 -0.69 -8.21 -14.87
C ILE A 106 0.71 -7.71 -15.21
N ALA A 107 0.78 -6.64 -15.98
CA ALA A 107 2.03 -5.95 -16.28
C ALA A 107 2.56 -5.23 -15.03
N LEU A 108 3.81 -5.53 -14.65
CA LEU A 108 4.41 -5.00 -13.44
C LEU A 108 4.85 -3.54 -13.59
N ASP A 109 5.34 -3.15 -14.76
CA ASP A 109 5.85 -1.82 -15.07
C ASP A 109 4.81 -0.70 -14.83
N ARG A 110 3.52 -1.03 -14.99
CA ARG A 110 2.42 -0.09 -14.76
C ARG A 110 2.09 0.09 -13.29
N HIS A 111 2.24 -0.95 -12.49
CA HIS A 111 1.67 -1.00 -11.13
C HIS A 111 2.72 -1.15 -10.04
N LEU A 112 3.84 -1.80 -10.28
CA LEU A 112 4.91 -1.98 -9.30
C LEU A 112 5.92 -0.84 -9.42
N VAL A 113 5.94 0.05 -8.44
CA VAL A 113 6.88 1.18 -8.42
C VAL A 113 8.20 0.75 -7.80
N ASP A 114 8.14 0.11 -6.65
CA ASP A 114 9.33 -0.40 -5.96
C ASP A 114 9.03 -1.67 -5.16
N ILE A 115 10.07 -2.48 -4.96
CA ILE A 115 10.05 -3.62 -4.06
C ILE A 115 11.47 -3.84 -3.52
N GLY A 116 11.58 -3.90 -2.21
CA GLY A 116 12.83 -4.11 -1.50
C GLY A 116 12.73 -5.24 -0.50
N VAL A 117 13.87 -5.81 -0.12
CA VAL A 117 13.98 -6.86 0.90
C VAL A 117 15.02 -6.47 1.92
N THR A 118 14.67 -6.63 3.17
CA THR A 118 15.57 -6.42 4.32
C THR A 118 15.59 -7.67 5.17
N ASP A 119 16.78 -8.12 5.54
CA ASP A 119 16.95 -9.14 6.56
C ASP A 119 16.63 -8.52 7.92
N THR A 120 15.79 -9.18 8.70
CA THR A 120 15.45 -8.74 10.05
C THR A 120 16.01 -9.67 11.10
N GLU A 121 15.89 -10.99 10.89
CA GLU A 121 16.35 -12.05 11.78
C GLU A 121 16.65 -13.31 10.94
N PRO A 122 17.37 -14.30 11.51
CA PRO A 122 17.47 -15.59 10.85
C PRO A 122 16.07 -16.14 10.53
N GLU A 123 15.88 -16.58 9.29
CA GLU A 123 14.63 -17.15 8.80
C GLU A 123 13.45 -16.16 8.70
N VAL A 124 13.67 -14.85 8.92
CA VAL A 124 12.64 -13.81 8.76
C VAL A 124 13.16 -12.71 7.84
N ALA A 125 12.43 -12.43 6.79
CA ALA A 125 12.70 -11.32 5.88
C ALA A 125 11.50 -10.38 5.80
N GLN A 126 11.77 -9.09 5.67
CA GLN A 126 10.78 -8.07 5.42
C GLN A 126 10.79 -7.69 3.95
N VAL A 127 9.64 -7.70 3.31
CA VAL A 127 9.45 -7.23 1.94
C VAL A 127 8.63 -5.96 1.96
N ASP A 128 9.24 -4.85 1.55
CA ASP A 128 8.54 -3.57 1.38
C ASP A 128 8.17 -3.39 -0.09
N ILE A 129 6.92 -3.05 -0.36
CA ILE A 129 6.32 -2.99 -1.69
C ILE A 129 5.66 -1.63 -1.88
N VAL A 130 5.94 -0.96 -2.99
CA VAL A 130 5.24 0.27 -3.39
C VAL A 130 4.50 0.00 -4.68
N VAL A 131 3.19 0.19 -4.66
CA VAL A 131 2.34 -0.01 -5.83
C VAL A 131 1.65 1.29 -6.23
N ARG A 132 1.44 1.43 -7.55
CA ARG A 132 0.58 2.46 -8.13
C ARG A 132 -0.83 1.91 -8.26
N PHE A 133 -1.81 2.74 -7.93
CA PHE A 133 -3.23 2.44 -8.13
C PHE A 133 -3.93 3.62 -8.81
N GLY A 134 -5.07 3.37 -9.42
CA GLY A 134 -5.84 4.38 -10.14
C GLY A 134 -6.89 3.76 -11.04
N GLN A 135 -7.31 4.52 -12.05
CA GLN A 135 -8.37 4.09 -12.98
C GLN A 135 -8.00 2.82 -13.78
N GLU A 136 -6.73 2.61 -14.05
CA GLU A 136 -6.23 1.40 -14.75
C GLU A 136 -6.12 0.17 -13.83
N GLY A 137 -6.52 0.30 -12.57
CA GLY A 137 -6.44 -0.76 -11.57
C GLY A 137 -5.16 -0.69 -10.73
N THR A 138 -4.81 -1.82 -10.14
CA THR A 138 -3.60 -2.00 -9.32
C THR A 138 -3.20 -3.47 -9.28
N ILE A 139 -1.96 -3.71 -8.86
CA ILE A 139 -1.52 -5.03 -8.41
C ILE A 139 -1.75 -5.14 -6.89
N ARG A 140 -2.35 -6.23 -6.45
CA ARG A 140 -2.46 -6.49 -5.01
C ARG A 140 -1.12 -7.02 -4.50
N PRO A 141 -0.60 -6.51 -3.38
CA PRO A 141 0.63 -7.05 -2.78
C PRO A 141 0.56 -8.56 -2.53
N SER A 142 -0.62 -9.08 -2.15
CA SER A 142 -0.84 -10.53 -1.99
C SER A 142 -0.66 -11.32 -3.29
N ASP A 143 -1.02 -10.77 -4.44
CA ASP A 143 -0.83 -11.43 -5.74
C ASP A 143 0.66 -11.50 -6.11
N LEU A 144 1.39 -10.41 -5.82
CA LEU A 144 2.85 -10.36 -5.98
C LEU A 144 3.54 -11.36 -5.06
N MET A 145 3.15 -11.40 -3.78
CA MET A 145 3.70 -12.37 -2.83
C MET A 145 3.37 -13.81 -3.23
N ALA A 146 2.17 -14.10 -3.71
CA ALA A 146 1.83 -15.41 -4.24
C ALA A 146 2.71 -15.82 -5.45
N ALA A 147 3.13 -14.86 -6.27
CA ALA A 147 4.06 -15.13 -7.36
C ALA A 147 5.49 -15.45 -6.87
N LEU A 148 5.92 -14.83 -5.77
CA LEU A 148 7.21 -15.13 -5.12
C LEU A 148 7.17 -16.48 -4.40
N VAL A 149 6.14 -16.77 -3.62
CA VAL A 149 5.95 -18.05 -2.91
C VAL A 149 5.97 -19.24 -3.86
N ARG A 150 5.40 -19.11 -5.06
CA ARG A 150 5.47 -20.17 -6.08
C ARG A 150 6.90 -20.46 -6.58
N ARG A 151 7.81 -19.48 -6.47
CA ARG A 151 9.23 -19.63 -6.87
C ARG A 151 10.13 -20.11 -5.72
N LEU A 152 9.68 -19.90 -4.50
CA LEU A 152 10.44 -20.20 -3.27
C LEU A 152 9.63 -21.16 -2.39
N PRO A 153 9.68 -22.47 -2.67
CA PRO A 153 8.94 -23.46 -1.90
C PRO A 153 9.29 -23.39 -0.40
N GLY A 154 8.26 -23.35 0.44
CA GLY A 154 8.40 -23.22 1.89
C GLY A 154 8.42 -21.79 2.41
N LEU A 155 8.52 -20.77 1.54
CA LEU A 155 8.31 -19.37 1.96
C LEU A 155 6.86 -19.16 2.39
N VAL A 156 6.67 -18.62 3.58
CA VAL A 156 5.35 -18.24 4.11
C VAL A 156 5.30 -16.74 4.27
N ALA A 157 4.38 -16.09 3.56
CA ALA A 157 4.17 -14.66 3.65
C ALA A 157 2.97 -14.34 4.54
N GLU A 158 3.14 -13.44 5.49
CA GLU A 158 2.03 -12.88 6.26
C GLU A 158 1.13 -11.98 5.40
N PRO A 159 -0.08 -11.67 5.85
CA PRO A 159 -0.92 -10.68 5.19
C PRO A 159 -0.20 -9.34 5.04
N PRO A 160 -0.26 -8.70 3.86
CA PRO A 160 0.34 -7.39 3.66
C PRO A 160 -0.25 -6.33 4.61
N GLU A 161 0.63 -5.58 5.26
CA GLU A 161 0.28 -4.41 6.06
C GLU A 161 0.46 -3.15 5.22
N ARG A 162 -0.59 -2.30 5.10
CA ARG A 162 -0.45 -1.00 4.43
C ARG A 162 0.14 0.01 5.39
N LEU A 163 1.29 0.58 5.02
CA LEU A 163 2.03 1.53 5.83
C LEU A 163 1.61 2.98 5.56
N TYR A 164 1.31 3.31 4.30
CA TYR A 164 0.96 4.66 3.88
C TYR A 164 0.26 4.70 2.53
N LEU A 165 -0.42 5.82 2.30
CA LEU A 165 -0.81 6.31 0.99
C LEU A 165 0.04 7.53 0.63
N ALA A 166 0.37 7.71 -0.64
CA ALA A 166 1.17 8.84 -1.09
C ALA A 166 0.67 9.39 -2.44
N ARG A 167 1.00 10.66 -2.69
CA ARG A 167 0.81 11.30 -3.98
C ARG A 167 2.05 11.11 -4.82
N GLU A 168 1.87 10.88 -6.11
CA GLU A 168 2.98 10.89 -7.06
C GLU A 168 3.28 12.36 -7.40
N GLU A 169 4.48 12.85 -7.01
CA GLU A 169 4.88 14.18 -7.43
C GLU A 169 5.18 14.17 -8.93
N PRO A 170 4.65 15.13 -9.69
CA PRO A 170 5.02 15.27 -11.10
C PRO A 170 6.54 15.43 -11.19
N ALA A 171 7.19 14.66 -12.05
CA ALA A 171 8.62 14.73 -12.28
C ALA A 171 8.99 16.12 -12.81
N THR A 172 9.28 17.05 -11.90
CA THR A 172 9.89 18.33 -12.22
C THR A 172 11.34 18.08 -12.63
N GLY A 173 11.63 18.27 -13.88
CA GLY A 173 12.82 17.90 -14.62
C GLY A 173 14.14 17.95 -13.86
N ARG A 174 14.99 16.96 -14.17
CA ARG A 174 16.37 16.75 -13.77
C ARG A 174 16.60 16.20 -12.34
N SER A 175 16.26 14.98 -12.12
CA SER A 175 17.14 13.98 -11.46
C SER A 175 16.41 12.65 -11.41
N ALA A 176 16.93 11.60 -12.02
CA ALA A 176 16.52 10.22 -11.81
C ALA A 176 17.00 9.72 -10.42
N ARG A 177 16.72 10.49 -9.38
CA ARG A 177 16.86 10.04 -7.99
C ARG A 177 15.56 9.36 -7.60
N ARG A 178 15.67 8.26 -6.87
CA ARG A 178 14.54 7.54 -6.25
C ARG A 178 13.50 8.54 -5.77
N PRO A 179 12.21 8.33 -6.05
CA PRO A 179 11.15 9.21 -5.59
C PRO A 179 11.31 9.41 -4.08
N GLN A 180 11.46 10.65 -3.65
CA GLN A 180 11.44 10.96 -2.22
C GLN A 180 9.97 10.98 -1.80
N TRP A 181 9.54 9.91 -1.17
CA TRP A 181 8.20 9.78 -0.63
C TRP A 181 8.06 10.74 0.56
N ARG A 182 7.20 11.72 0.45
CA ARG A 182 6.68 12.38 1.64
C ARG A 182 5.61 11.47 2.23
N ALA A 183 6.02 10.62 3.17
CA ALA A 183 5.09 10.02 4.10
C ALA A 183 4.30 11.15 4.80
N VAL A 184 3.01 10.97 4.99
CA VAL A 184 2.24 11.83 5.91
C VAL A 184 2.99 11.80 7.25
N PRO A 185 3.43 12.96 7.78
CA PRO A 185 4.19 12.97 9.03
C PRO A 185 3.35 12.35 10.14
N ARG A 186 3.99 11.53 10.96
CA ARG A 186 3.41 11.15 12.25
C ARG A 186 3.21 12.43 13.07
N ALA A 187 1.98 12.70 13.47
CA ALA A 187 1.70 13.62 14.57
C ALA A 187 2.21 13.01 15.89
#